data_ae6be24b50452389fdad2a46f48d9e29
#
_entry.id   ae6be24b50452389fdad2a46f48d9e29
#
_cell.length_a   1.000
_cell.length_b   1.000
_cell.length_c   1.000
_cell.angle_alpha   90.00
_cell.angle_beta   90.00
_cell.angle_gamma   90.00
#
_symmetry.space_group_name_H-M   'P 1'
#
loop_
_entity.id
_entity.type
_entity.pdbx_description
1 polymer ?
#
loop_
_entity_poly.entity_id
_entity_poly.type
_entity_poly.pdbx_seq_one_letter_code
_entity_poly.pdbx_strand_id
1 'polypeptide(L)'
;MASENFTYSDIAKMIDHSLLNPSLTTAELEAGCDLARQYDVASVCILPYYAARSAEILADSTVVVSTTIGFPHGGHKTAVKLFETEQALADGARELDIVVNISKVRSNDWLYVEKEIEVLTALIHASEAKIKIIFENAYHDRTAKIRLCEICGSIGVDWVKTSTGYAATGATIEDLKLMRDHSPASVQVKAAGGIRTLDALLEVRAIGVTRVGASRTAEMLDDCRRRLGMNPLQDGKPSVTPAGY
;
A
#
# COMPACT_ATOMS: atom_id res chain seq x y z
N MET A 1 23.33 16.64 -18.27
CA MET A 1 22.13 16.16 -17.54
C MET A 1 22.65 15.77 -16.17
N ALA A 2 22.09 16.28 -15.07
CA ALA A 2 22.42 15.81 -13.75
C ALA A 2 22.07 14.32 -13.69
N SER A 3 22.99 13.47 -13.20
CA SER A 3 22.71 12.04 -13.03
C SER A 3 21.60 11.91 -12.00
N GLU A 4 20.48 11.30 -12.39
CA GLU A 4 19.41 10.96 -11.45
C GLU A 4 20.01 10.06 -10.36
N ASN A 5 19.73 10.37 -9.09
CA ASN A 5 20.30 9.64 -7.96
C ASN A 5 19.44 8.43 -7.57
N PHE A 6 18.98 7.67 -8.57
CA PHE A 6 18.21 6.44 -8.39
C PHE A 6 18.37 5.53 -9.62
N THR A 7 18.16 4.24 -9.40
CA THR A 7 18.04 3.23 -10.45
C THR A 7 16.55 2.99 -10.76
N TYR A 8 16.27 2.32 -11.89
CA TYR A 8 14.91 1.88 -12.21
C TYR A 8 14.30 1.03 -11.09
N SER A 9 15.09 0.08 -10.57
CA SER A 9 14.64 -0.81 -9.49
C SER A 9 14.30 -0.06 -8.20
N ASP A 10 15.05 1.00 -7.86
CA ASP A 10 14.75 1.82 -6.67
C ASP A 10 13.36 2.45 -6.74
N ILE A 11 12.88 2.78 -7.94
CA ILE A 11 11.56 3.38 -8.15
C ILE A 11 10.49 2.30 -8.32
N ALA A 12 10.74 1.27 -9.14
CA ALA A 12 9.78 0.21 -9.38
C ALA A 12 9.40 -0.53 -8.08
N LYS A 13 10.41 -0.80 -7.22
CA LYS A 13 10.19 -1.48 -5.92
C LYS A 13 9.59 -0.58 -4.82
N MET A 14 9.31 0.68 -5.12
CA MET A 14 8.44 1.53 -4.29
C MET A 14 6.96 1.38 -4.61
N ILE A 15 6.58 0.81 -5.75
CA ILE A 15 5.19 0.82 -6.22
C ILE A 15 4.45 -0.45 -5.81
N ASP A 16 3.33 -0.26 -5.08
CA ASP A 16 2.25 -1.23 -4.97
C ASP A 16 1.22 -0.88 -6.04
N HIS A 17 1.16 -1.69 -7.12
CA HIS A 17 0.20 -1.48 -8.19
C HIS A 17 -1.21 -1.73 -7.69
N SER A 18 -2.05 -0.69 -7.67
CA SER A 18 -3.35 -0.70 -7.02
C SER A 18 -4.46 -1.14 -7.97
N LEU A 19 -5.11 -2.27 -7.66
CA LEU A 19 -6.23 -2.88 -8.37
C LEU A 19 -7.43 -3.02 -7.41
N LEU A 20 -7.81 -1.90 -6.76
CA LEU A 20 -8.80 -1.88 -5.68
C LEU A 20 -10.18 -1.36 -6.12
N ASN A 21 -10.35 -0.94 -7.38
CA ASN A 21 -11.65 -0.50 -7.85
C ASN A 21 -12.63 -1.68 -7.85
N PRO A 22 -13.80 -1.58 -7.14
CA PRO A 22 -14.74 -2.68 -7.01
C PRO A 22 -15.45 -3.05 -8.32
N SER A 23 -15.34 -2.21 -9.36
CA SER A 23 -15.90 -2.48 -10.68
C SER A 23 -14.95 -3.23 -11.62
N LEU A 24 -13.70 -3.53 -11.19
CA LEU A 24 -12.76 -4.28 -12.00
C LEU A 24 -13.32 -5.68 -12.32
N THR A 25 -13.28 -5.99 -13.60
CA THR A 25 -13.53 -7.35 -14.08
C THR A 25 -12.32 -8.25 -13.83
N THR A 26 -12.52 -9.56 -13.85
CA THR A 26 -11.41 -10.53 -13.76
C THR A 26 -10.34 -10.29 -14.82
N ALA A 27 -10.73 -10.01 -16.07
CA ALA A 27 -9.79 -9.75 -17.15
C ALA A 27 -8.95 -8.49 -16.92
N GLU A 28 -9.53 -7.43 -16.37
CA GLU A 28 -8.79 -6.21 -16.01
C GLU A 28 -7.84 -6.43 -14.85
N LEU A 29 -8.24 -7.25 -13.86
CA LEU A 29 -7.35 -7.65 -12.77
C LEU A 29 -6.16 -8.45 -13.31
N GLU A 30 -6.39 -9.46 -14.14
CA GLU A 30 -5.34 -10.29 -14.74
C GLU A 30 -4.37 -9.45 -15.56
N ALA A 31 -4.89 -8.54 -16.39
CA ALA A 31 -4.07 -7.58 -17.15
C ALA A 31 -3.25 -6.66 -16.23
N GLY A 32 -3.81 -6.25 -15.08
CA GLY A 32 -3.10 -5.48 -14.06
C GLY A 32 -1.96 -6.25 -13.39
N CYS A 33 -2.15 -7.55 -13.12
CA CYS A 33 -1.09 -8.43 -12.62
C CYS A 33 0.03 -8.60 -13.65
N ASP A 34 -0.31 -8.79 -14.94
CA ASP A 34 0.66 -8.87 -16.02
C ASP A 34 1.46 -7.58 -16.19
N LEU A 35 0.79 -6.42 -16.09
CA LEU A 35 1.44 -5.12 -16.09
C LEU A 35 2.42 -5.00 -14.90
N ALA A 36 1.98 -5.36 -13.70
CA ALA A 36 2.81 -5.31 -12.50
C ALA A 36 4.08 -6.18 -12.66
N ARG A 37 3.93 -7.38 -13.23
CA ARG A 37 5.05 -8.29 -13.57
C ARG A 37 5.98 -7.68 -14.61
N GLN A 38 5.43 -7.09 -15.69
CA GLN A 38 6.21 -6.49 -16.77
C GLN A 38 7.09 -5.32 -16.27
N TYR A 39 6.57 -4.52 -15.36
CA TYR A 39 7.28 -3.39 -14.77
C TYR A 39 8.10 -3.75 -13.52
N ASP A 40 8.03 -4.99 -13.07
CA ASP A 40 8.74 -5.51 -11.90
C ASP A 40 8.55 -4.64 -10.65
N VAL A 41 7.31 -4.28 -10.35
CA VAL A 41 6.96 -3.47 -9.17
C VAL A 41 7.14 -4.24 -7.85
N ALA A 42 6.94 -3.57 -6.70
CA ALA A 42 7.05 -4.24 -5.41
C ALA A 42 5.93 -5.26 -5.18
N SER A 43 4.68 -4.84 -5.40
CA SER A 43 3.52 -5.69 -5.20
C SER A 43 2.34 -5.29 -6.10
N VAL A 44 1.37 -6.18 -6.26
CA VAL A 44 0.00 -5.81 -6.59
C VAL A 44 -0.78 -5.65 -5.29
N CYS A 45 -1.64 -4.62 -5.20
CA CYS A 45 -2.54 -4.43 -4.06
C CYS A 45 -3.98 -4.60 -4.56
N ILE A 46 -4.63 -5.68 -4.15
CA ILE A 46 -5.88 -6.18 -4.73
C ILE A 46 -6.99 -6.36 -3.69
N LEU A 47 -8.23 -6.54 -4.16
CA LEU A 47 -9.32 -6.99 -3.31
C LEU A 47 -9.11 -8.45 -2.87
N PRO A 48 -9.44 -8.82 -1.62
CA PRO A 48 -9.14 -10.15 -1.05
C PRO A 48 -9.62 -11.33 -1.90
N TYR A 49 -10.79 -11.20 -2.53
CA TYR A 49 -11.37 -12.23 -3.41
C TYR A 49 -10.40 -12.74 -4.50
N TYR A 50 -9.50 -11.87 -4.98
CA TYR A 50 -8.60 -12.18 -6.07
C TYR A 50 -7.20 -12.63 -5.62
N ALA A 51 -6.96 -12.83 -4.32
CA ALA A 51 -5.64 -13.15 -3.80
C ALA A 51 -5.07 -14.45 -4.40
N ALA A 52 -5.85 -15.54 -4.38
CA ALA A 52 -5.43 -16.83 -4.94
C ALA A 52 -5.11 -16.73 -6.45
N ARG A 53 -5.99 -16.06 -7.22
CA ARG A 53 -5.76 -15.89 -8.66
C ARG A 53 -4.52 -15.06 -8.98
N SER A 54 -4.29 -13.98 -8.22
CA SER A 54 -3.08 -13.16 -8.39
C SER A 54 -1.81 -13.91 -8.00
N ALA A 55 -1.87 -14.77 -6.97
CA ALA A 55 -0.75 -15.62 -6.57
C ALA A 55 -0.37 -16.63 -7.68
N GLU A 56 -1.36 -17.21 -8.35
CA GLU A 56 -1.13 -18.06 -9.53
C GLU A 56 -0.43 -17.31 -10.66
N ILE A 57 -0.93 -16.13 -11.04
CA ILE A 57 -0.40 -15.32 -12.16
C ILE A 57 1.03 -14.85 -11.86
N LEU A 58 1.34 -14.54 -10.62
CA LEU A 58 2.62 -13.96 -10.21
C LEU A 58 3.62 -14.98 -9.65
N ALA A 59 3.31 -16.28 -9.69
CA ALA A 59 4.11 -17.34 -9.08
C ALA A 59 5.59 -17.32 -9.51
N ASP A 60 5.86 -17.00 -10.79
CA ASP A 60 7.21 -16.96 -11.37
C ASP A 60 7.77 -15.53 -11.44
N SER A 61 7.36 -14.66 -10.53
CA SER A 61 7.79 -13.25 -10.51
C SER A 61 8.30 -12.83 -9.12
N THR A 62 8.97 -11.68 -9.07
CA THR A 62 9.39 -11.04 -7.80
C THR A 62 8.31 -10.13 -7.24
N VAL A 63 7.18 -9.98 -7.92
CA VAL A 63 6.07 -9.12 -7.52
C VAL A 63 5.23 -9.82 -6.45
N VAL A 64 5.10 -9.19 -5.29
CA VAL A 64 4.40 -9.77 -4.14
C VAL A 64 2.88 -9.56 -4.28
N VAL A 65 2.08 -10.54 -3.87
CA VAL A 65 0.64 -10.35 -3.70
C VAL A 65 0.39 -9.65 -2.37
N SER A 66 -0.14 -8.43 -2.45
CA SER A 66 -0.66 -7.67 -1.32
C SER A 66 -2.17 -7.55 -1.43
N THR A 67 -2.87 -7.63 -0.29
CA THR A 67 -4.32 -7.44 -0.26
C THR A 67 -4.74 -6.57 0.91
N THR A 68 -6.03 -6.26 0.98
CA THR A 68 -6.60 -5.36 2.00
C THR A 68 -7.44 -6.14 2.99
N ILE A 69 -7.46 -5.70 4.26
CA ILE A 69 -8.24 -6.31 5.35
C ILE A 69 -9.11 -5.24 6.03
N GLY A 70 -10.38 -5.57 6.25
CA GLY A 70 -11.35 -4.65 6.84
C GLY A 70 -11.62 -3.41 5.98
N PHE A 71 -11.37 -3.51 4.69
CA PHE A 71 -11.31 -2.39 3.76
C PHE A 71 -12.69 -2.05 3.16
N PRO A 72 -13.01 -0.75 2.89
CA PRO A 72 -12.16 0.42 3.19
C PRO A 72 -12.43 1.06 4.55
N HIS A 73 -13.41 0.62 5.32
CA HIS A 73 -13.94 1.37 6.47
C HIS A 73 -13.33 0.99 7.83
N GLY A 74 -12.63 -0.13 7.94
CA GLY A 74 -12.01 -0.59 9.19
C GLY A 74 -12.98 -1.01 10.30
N GLY A 75 -14.29 -0.92 10.07
CA GLY A 75 -15.33 -1.06 11.09
C GLY A 75 -15.71 -2.49 11.48
N HIS A 76 -15.08 -3.51 10.91
CA HIS A 76 -15.33 -4.90 11.26
C HIS A 76 -14.79 -5.22 12.67
N LYS A 77 -15.40 -6.22 13.33
CA LYS A 77 -14.83 -6.76 14.57
C LYS A 77 -13.47 -7.37 14.30
N THR A 78 -12.56 -7.29 15.28
CA THR A 78 -11.21 -7.88 15.19
C THR A 78 -11.25 -9.36 14.77
N ALA A 79 -12.19 -10.16 15.29
CA ALA A 79 -12.35 -11.57 14.90
C ALA A 79 -12.67 -11.75 13.41
N VAL A 80 -13.39 -10.82 12.78
CA VAL A 80 -13.69 -10.85 11.34
C VAL A 80 -12.42 -10.49 10.54
N LYS A 81 -11.68 -9.47 10.96
CA LYS A 81 -10.40 -9.12 10.34
C LYS A 81 -9.36 -10.25 10.46
N LEU A 82 -9.31 -10.94 11.61
CA LEU A 82 -8.44 -12.12 11.79
C LEU A 82 -8.79 -13.21 10.79
N PHE A 83 -10.08 -13.56 10.67
CA PHE A 83 -10.53 -14.57 9.70
C PHE A 83 -10.22 -14.16 8.25
N GLU A 84 -10.47 -12.91 7.88
CA GLU A 84 -10.13 -12.37 6.55
C GLU A 84 -8.62 -12.46 6.30
N THR A 85 -7.79 -12.16 7.31
CA THR A 85 -6.34 -12.28 7.27
C THR A 85 -5.90 -13.73 7.04
N GLU A 86 -6.45 -14.69 7.78
CA GLU A 86 -6.17 -16.11 7.63
C GLU A 86 -6.47 -16.61 6.21
N GLN A 87 -7.64 -16.23 5.67
CA GLN A 87 -8.02 -16.59 4.30
C GLN A 87 -7.07 -15.95 3.27
N ALA A 88 -6.75 -14.67 3.40
CA ALA A 88 -5.84 -13.97 2.49
C ALA A 88 -4.43 -14.59 2.48
N LEU A 89 -3.92 -14.99 3.65
CA LEU A 89 -2.62 -15.68 3.78
C LEU A 89 -2.66 -17.07 3.13
N ALA A 90 -3.73 -17.84 3.35
CA ALA A 90 -3.93 -19.14 2.72
C ALA A 90 -4.01 -19.03 1.19
N ASP A 91 -4.59 -17.96 0.67
CA ASP A 91 -4.71 -17.63 -0.75
C ASP A 91 -3.39 -17.09 -1.36
N GLY A 92 -2.33 -16.99 -0.57
CA GLY A 92 -0.98 -16.64 -1.06
C GLY A 92 -0.61 -15.17 -0.92
N ALA A 93 -1.40 -14.33 -0.25
CA ALA A 93 -0.98 -12.98 0.09
C ALA A 93 0.24 -13.01 1.03
N ARG A 94 1.17 -12.07 0.81
CA ARG A 94 2.39 -11.92 1.61
C ARG A 94 2.57 -10.52 2.19
N GLU A 95 1.74 -9.58 1.78
CA GLU A 95 1.62 -8.26 2.40
C GLU A 95 0.13 -7.95 2.62
N LEU A 96 -0.22 -7.46 3.80
CA LEU A 96 -1.61 -7.20 4.16
C LEU A 96 -1.78 -5.76 4.63
N ASP A 97 -2.62 -5.00 3.94
CA ASP A 97 -2.93 -3.59 4.21
C ASP A 97 -4.22 -3.52 5.04
N ILE A 98 -4.11 -3.32 6.36
CA ILE A 98 -5.22 -3.40 7.31
C ILE A 98 -5.71 -2.02 7.70
N VAL A 99 -7.01 -1.76 7.56
CA VAL A 99 -7.59 -0.49 8.02
C VAL A 99 -7.85 -0.55 9.52
N VAL A 100 -7.32 0.43 10.27
CA VAL A 100 -7.66 0.57 11.70
C VAL A 100 -9.17 0.73 11.90
N ASN A 101 -9.67 0.39 13.08
CA ASN A 101 -11.04 0.74 13.40
C ASN A 101 -11.14 2.25 13.64
N ILE A 102 -11.49 3.00 12.58
CA ILE A 102 -11.57 4.47 12.57
C ILE A 102 -12.46 4.98 13.71
N SER A 103 -13.59 4.34 13.96
CA SER A 103 -14.53 4.73 15.03
C SER A 103 -13.88 4.60 16.42
N LYS A 104 -13.09 3.56 16.64
CA LYS A 104 -12.38 3.33 17.91
C LYS A 104 -11.26 4.35 18.12
N VAL A 105 -10.51 4.68 17.08
CA VAL A 105 -9.51 5.76 17.11
C VAL A 105 -10.18 7.08 17.48
N ARG A 106 -11.27 7.46 16.80
CA ARG A 106 -12.02 8.70 17.08
C ARG A 106 -12.65 8.73 18.47
N SER A 107 -12.92 7.58 19.06
CA SER A 107 -13.44 7.44 20.42
C SER A 107 -12.34 7.41 21.47
N ASN A 108 -11.06 7.52 21.08
CA ASN A 108 -9.89 7.37 21.95
C ASN A 108 -9.85 6.02 22.70
N ASP A 109 -10.47 4.97 22.13
CA ASP A 109 -10.42 3.61 22.67
C ASP A 109 -9.09 2.94 22.25
N TRP A 110 -8.00 3.52 22.77
CA TRP A 110 -6.63 3.12 22.37
C TRP A 110 -6.31 1.69 22.78
N LEU A 111 -6.89 1.20 23.88
CA LEU A 111 -6.70 -0.20 24.31
C LEU A 111 -7.24 -1.18 23.25
N TYR A 112 -8.41 -0.88 22.67
CA TYR A 112 -8.97 -1.68 21.58
C TYR A 112 -8.08 -1.62 20.34
N VAL A 113 -7.67 -0.40 19.95
CA VAL A 113 -6.85 -0.19 18.74
C VAL A 113 -5.51 -0.92 18.85
N GLU A 114 -4.83 -0.77 19.98
CA GLU A 114 -3.55 -1.45 20.26
C GLU A 114 -3.71 -2.97 20.19
N LYS A 115 -4.72 -3.51 20.87
CA LYS A 115 -4.98 -4.96 20.88
C LYS A 115 -5.33 -5.51 19.49
N GLU A 116 -6.11 -4.79 18.69
CA GLU A 116 -6.44 -5.19 17.32
C GLU A 116 -5.17 -5.26 16.47
N ILE A 117 -4.32 -4.22 16.49
CA ILE A 117 -3.06 -4.18 15.74
C ILE A 117 -2.11 -5.29 16.21
N GLU A 118 -1.98 -5.49 17.54
CA GLU A 118 -1.10 -6.51 18.11
C GLU A 118 -1.44 -7.92 17.62
N VAL A 119 -2.71 -8.34 17.75
CA VAL A 119 -3.10 -9.71 17.37
C VAL A 119 -3.01 -9.96 15.87
N LEU A 120 -3.32 -8.94 15.03
CA LEU A 120 -3.17 -9.04 13.59
C LEU A 120 -1.70 -9.09 13.17
N THR A 121 -0.84 -8.28 13.78
CA THR A 121 0.61 -8.31 13.54
C THR A 121 1.21 -9.66 13.91
N ALA A 122 0.85 -10.19 15.07
CA ALA A 122 1.34 -11.50 15.51
C ALA A 122 0.96 -12.64 14.55
N LEU A 123 -0.29 -12.65 14.06
CA LEU A 123 -0.76 -13.64 13.09
C LEU A 123 -0.01 -13.55 11.77
N ILE A 124 0.15 -12.33 11.24
CA ILE A 124 0.81 -12.09 9.96
C ILE A 124 2.29 -12.42 10.01
N HIS A 125 2.99 -12.00 11.06
CA HIS A 125 4.42 -12.29 11.22
C HIS A 125 4.67 -13.78 11.45
N ALA A 126 3.78 -14.49 12.17
CA ALA A 126 3.87 -15.95 12.31
C ALA A 126 3.77 -16.71 10.97
N SER A 127 3.20 -16.06 9.94
CA SER A 127 3.07 -16.57 8.58
C SER A 127 4.17 -16.06 7.63
N GLU A 128 5.24 -15.46 8.16
CA GLU A 128 6.34 -14.86 7.40
C GLU A 128 5.88 -13.81 6.37
N ALA A 129 4.72 -13.18 6.62
CA ALA A 129 4.14 -12.11 5.83
C ALA A 129 4.33 -10.76 6.50
N LYS A 130 3.99 -9.67 5.79
CA LYS A 130 4.18 -8.30 6.26
C LYS A 130 2.87 -7.56 6.40
N ILE A 131 2.83 -6.65 7.37
CA ILE A 131 1.65 -5.87 7.72
C ILE A 131 1.83 -4.39 7.41
N LYS A 132 0.79 -3.76 6.85
CA LYS A 132 0.72 -2.31 6.70
C LYS A 132 -0.56 -1.81 7.38
N ILE A 133 -0.44 -0.89 8.32
CA ILE A 133 -1.59 -0.33 9.03
C ILE A 133 -2.05 0.96 8.34
N ILE A 134 -3.26 0.94 7.78
CA ILE A 134 -3.89 2.10 7.15
C ILE A 134 -4.57 2.94 8.22
N PHE A 135 -4.11 4.15 8.41
CA PHE A 135 -4.69 5.09 9.39
C PHE A 135 -5.99 5.70 8.89
N GLU A 136 -6.13 5.95 7.60
CA GLU A 136 -7.16 6.79 6.97
C GLU A 136 -7.12 8.20 7.54
N ASN A 137 -6.02 8.87 7.27
CA ASN A 137 -5.64 10.17 7.84
C ASN A 137 -6.72 11.27 7.72
N ALA A 138 -7.58 11.16 6.69
CA ALA A 138 -8.69 12.09 6.48
C ALA A 138 -9.65 12.21 7.67
N TYR A 139 -9.72 11.20 8.53
CA TYR A 139 -10.62 11.16 9.69
C TYR A 139 -9.96 11.50 11.01
N HIS A 140 -8.64 11.74 11.05
CA HIS A 140 -7.87 11.87 12.27
C HIS A 140 -7.18 13.23 12.39
N ASP A 141 -7.18 13.78 13.59
CA ASP A 141 -6.36 14.92 13.92
C ASP A 141 -4.88 14.55 14.10
N ARG A 142 -4.04 15.56 14.28
CA ARG A 142 -2.59 15.38 14.45
C ARG A 142 -2.26 14.45 15.63
N THR A 143 -2.95 14.60 16.77
CA THR A 143 -2.68 13.84 18.00
C THR A 143 -2.97 12.37 17.80
N ALA A 144 -4.09 12.04 17.17
CA ALA A 144 -4.46 10.66 16.87
C ALA A 144 -3.47 9.99 15.90
N LYS A 145 -3.00 10.71 14.86
CA LYS A 145 -1.98 10.20 13.92
C LYS A 145 -0.66 9.89 14.64
N ILE A 146 -0.20 10.77 15.54
CA ILE A 146 1.00 10.55 16.34
C ILE A 146 0.82 9.30 17.21
N ARG A 147 -0.30 9.20 17.93
CA ARG A 147 -0.57 8.05 18.80
C ARG A 147 -0.61 6.72 18.03
N LEU A 148 -1.17 6.72 16.82
CA LEU A 148 -1.14 5.54 15.93
C LEU A 148 0.28 5.17 15.52
N CYS A 149 1.15 6.14 15.20
CA CYS A 149 2.56 5.87 14.91
C CYS A 149 3.29 5.24 16.11
N GLU A 150 3.05 5.76 17.33
CA GLU A 150 3.62 5.23 18.57
C GLU A 150 3.18 3.77 18.82
N ILE A 151 1.87 3.48 18.69
CA ILE A 151 1.31 2.13 18.84
C ILE A 151 1.93 1.19 17.81
N CYS A 152 1.94 1.57 16.54
CA CYS A 152 2.53 0.77 15.47
C CYS A 152 4.03 0.54 15.69
N GLY A 153 4.74 1.56 16.20
CA GLY A 153 6.16 1.46 16.55
C GLY A 153 6.43 0.50 17.69
N SER A 154 5.62 0.53 18.74
CA SER A 154 5.78 -0.36 19.91
C SER A 154 5.48 -1.83 19.59
N ILE A 155 4.51 -2.08 18.70
CA ILE A 155 4.14 -3.43 18.25
C ILE A 155 5.13 -3.96 17.21
N GLY A 156 5.76 -3.09 16.44
CA GLY A 156 6.72 -3.46 15.40
C GLY A 156 6.05 -3.86 14.08
N VAL A 157 5.04 -3.12 13.63
CA VAL A 157 4.47 -3.30 12.28
C VAL A 157 5.49 -2.95 11.20
N ASP A 158 5.35 -3.48 9.98
CA ASP A 158 6.31 -3.19 8.92
C ASP A 158 6.10 -1.81 8.29
N TRP A 159 4.85 -1.39 8.08
CA TRP A 159 4.52 -0.06 7.53
C TRP A 159 3.33 0.58 8.25
N VAL A 160 3.39 1.89 8.34
CA VAL A 160 2.21 2.76 8.52
C VAL A 160 1.82 3.35 7.17
N LYS A 161 0.52 3.35 6.84
CA LYS A 161 -0.01 3.81 5.54
C LYS A 161 -1.02 4.93 5.75
N THR A 162 -0.97 5.96 4.90
CA THR A 162 -1.81 7.15 5.05
C THR A 162 -3.30 6.87 4.84
N SER A 163 -3.67 6.20 3.75
CA SER A 163 -5.05 6.27 3.24
C SER A 163 -5.46 5.00 2.49
N THR A 164 -6.78 4.77 2.41
CA THR A 164 -7.38 3.73 1.57
C THR A 164 -7.48 4.17 0.10
N GLY A 165 -7.66 5.46 -0.14
CA GLY A 165 -8.04 6.05 -1.42
C GLY A 165 -9.55 6.26 -1.59
N TYR A 166 -10.37 5.87 -0.61
CA TYR A 166 -11.84 6.02 -0.64
C TYR A 166 -12.34 7.22 0.16
N ALA A 167 -11.52 7.82 1.02
CA ALA A 167 -11.87 9.06 1.71
C ALA A 167 -11.69 10.29 0.81
N ALA A 168 -12.16 11.44 1.28
CA ALA A 168 -12.12 12.70 0.53
C ALA A 168 -10.70 13.18 0.21
N THR A 169 -9.69 12.79 1.01
CA THR A 169 -8.28 13.17 0.83
C THR A 169 -7.38 11.95 0.87
N GLY A 170 -6.26 12.01 0.15
CA GLY A 170 -5.21 11.00 0.16
C GLY A 170 -3.99 11.44 0.98
N ALA A 171 -2.80 10.97 0.59
CA ALA A 171 -1.53 11.33 1.20
C ALA A 171 -1.24 12.82 1.02
N THR A 172 -0.80 13.48 2.09
CA THR A 172 -0.28 14.84 2.06
C THR A 172 1.18 14.85 2.53
N ILE A 173 1.96 15.81 2.06
CA ILE A 173 3.37 15.99 2.47
C ILE A 173 3.47 16.21 3.99
N GLU A 174 2.52 16.95 4.57
CA GLU A 174 2.47 17.20 6.00
C GLU A 174 2.28 15.90 6.80
N ASP A 175 1.30 15.08 6.40
CA ASP A 175 1.04 13.80 7.06
C ASP A 175 2.21 12.83 6.92
N LEU A 176 2.84 12.75 5.75
CA LEU A 176 3.97 11.87 5.51
C LEU A 176 5.18 12.25 6.37
N LYS A 177 5.49 13.54 6.50
CA LYS A 177 6.52 14.03 7.43
C LYS A 177 6.16 13.68 8.87
N LEU A 178 4.93 13.95 9.30
CA LEU A 178 4.47 13.61 10.65
C LEU A 178 4.62 12.11 10.92
N MET A 179 4.17 11.25 10.01
CA MET A 179 4.24 9.80 10.18
C MET A 179 5.69 9.32 10.20
N ARG A 180 6.58 9.90 9.38
CA ARG A 180 8.00 9.54 9.39
C ARG A 180 8.67 9.98 10.70
N ASP A 181 8.39 11.20 11.17
CA ASP A 181 9.01 11.78 12.38
C ASP A 181 8.60 11.02 13.65
N HIS A 182 7.37 10.48 13.68
CA HIS A 182 6.82 9.79 14.86
C HIS A 182 6.84 8.25 14.76
N SER A 183 7.39 7.68 13.69
CA SER A 183 7.61 6.25 13.59
C SER A 183 9.09 5.91 13.79
N PRO A 184 9.45 4.83 14.50
CA PRO A 184 10.84 4.40 14.59
C PRO A 184 11.39 4.02 13.21
N ALA A 185 12.72 4.00 13.06
CA ALA A 185 13.36 3.66 11.78
C ALA A 185 13.01 2.25 11.27
N SER A 186 12.63 1.33 12.16
CA SER A 186 12.18 -0.02 11.82
C SER A 186 10.80 -0.06 11.17
N VAL A 187 9.96 0.95 11.39
CA VAL A 187 8.62 1.07 10.78
C VAL A 187 8.70 2.00 9.59
N GLN A 188 8.34 1.49 8.42
CA GLN A 188 8.37 2.22 7.17
C GLN A 188 7.08 3.01 6.95
N VAL A 189 7.08 3.94 5.99
CA VAL A 189 5.92 4.76 5.64
C VAL A 189 5.49 4.45 4.21
N LYS A 190 4.18 4.22 4.02
CA LYS A 190 3.53 4.06 2.71
C LYS A 190 2.60 5.25 2.44
N ALA A 191 2.82 5.91 1.31
CA ALA A 191 1.91 6.93 0.79
C ALA A 191 0.84 6.28 -0.11
N ALA A 192 -0.43 6.62 0.08
CA ALA A 192 -1.51 6.16 -0.78
C ALA A 192 -2.58 7.26 -0.98
N GLY A 193 -3.16 7.28 -2.19
CA GLY A 193 -4.10 8.32 -2.61
C GLY A 193 -3.40 9.59 -3.09
N GLY A 194 -3.57 9.90 -4.38
CA GLY A 194 -3.08 11.14 -4.98
C GLY A 194 -1.70 11.10 -5.65
N ILE A 195 -0.89 10.07 -5.46
CA ILE A 195 0.43 9.95 -6.12
C ILE A 195 0.23 9.41 -7.54
N ARG A 196 0.38 10.27 -8.55
CA ARG A 196 0.04 9.97 -9.95
C ARG A 196 1.16 10.21 -10.96
N THR A 197 2.29 10.77 -10.53
CA THR A 197 3.44 11.10 -11.39
C THR A 197 4.73 10.68 -10.75
N LEU A 198 5.79 10.49 -11.54
CA LEU A 198 7.11 10.20 -11.04
C LEU A 198 7.63 11.33 -10.13
N ASP A 199 7.39 12.59 -10.46
CA ASP A 199 7.83 13.72 -9.63
C ASP A 199 7.19 13.67 -8.23
N ALA A 200 5.88 13.38 -8.15
CA ALA A 200 5.20 13.21 -6.86
C ALA A 200 5.76 12.01 -6.07
N LEU A 201 6.12 10.91 -6.73
CA LEU A 201 6.79 9.77 -6.08
C LEU A 201 8.17 10.17 -5.56
N LEU A 202 8.97 10.89 -6.34
CA LEU A 202 10.30 11.35 -5.93
C LEU A 202 10.22 12.34 -4.76
N GLU A 203 9.21 13.20 -4.74
CA GLU A 203 8.96 14.12 -3.63
C GLU A 203 8.69 13.35 -2.32
N VAL A 204 7.81 12.36 -2.33
CA VAL A 204 7.52 11.57 -1.12
C VAL A 204 8.70 10.66 -0.74
N ARG A 205 9.47 10.15 -1.72
CA ARG A 205 10.70 9.40 -1.48
C ARG A 205 11.72 10.24 -0.71
N ALA A 206 11.86 11.51 -1.03
CA ALA A 206 12.78 12.43 -0.34
C ALA A 206 12.42 12.65 1.14
N ILE A 207 11.17 12.41 1.53
CA ILE A 207 10.71 12.45 2.94
C ILE A 207 11.10 11.16 3.69
N GLY A 208 11.45 10.09 2.99
CA GLY A 208 11.71 8.77 3.58
C GLY A 208 10.54 7.79 3.44
N VAL A 209 9.59 8.08 2.55
CA VAL A 209 8.56 7.11 2.14
C VAL A 209 9.21 6.01 1.31
N THR A 210 8.92 4.77 1.64
CA THR A 210 9.53 3.59 1.00
C THR A 210 8.56 2.82 0.11
N ARG A 211 7.25 3.13 0.17
CA ARG A 211 6.22 2.47 -0.61
C ARG A 211 5.13 3.46 -1.04
N VAL A 212 4.64 3.30 -2.24
CA VAL A 212 3.58 4.14 -2.82
C VAL A 212 2.49 3.27 -3.42
N GLY A 213 1.23 3.49 -3.02
CA GLY A 213 0.07 2.90 -3.70
C GLY A 213 -0.29 3.73 -4.93
N ALA A 214 -0.21 3.14 -6.11
CA ALA A 214 -0.47 3.84 -7.37
C ALA A 214 -1.22 2.97 -8.39
N SER A 215 -2.14 3.58 -9.14
CA SER A 215 -2.82 2.95 -10.28
C SER A 215 -2.19 3.32 -11.64
N ARG A 216 -1.41 4.41 -11.70
CA ARG A 216 -0.73 4.89 -12.92
C ARG A 216 0.70 4.39 -13.05
N THR A 217 0.90 3.11 -12.77
CA THR A 217 2.23 2.49 -12.71
C THR A 217 3.00 2.61 -14.03
N ALA A 218 2.35 2.29 -15.15
CA ALA A 218 2.99 2.34 -16.47
C ALA A 218 3.49 3.75 -16.81
N GLU A 219 2.64 4.76 -16.63
CA GLU A 219 2.96 6.15 -16.93
C GLU A 219 4.15 6.64 -16.09
N MET A 220 4.16 6.31 -14.78
CA MET A 220 5.22 6.69 -13.86
C MET A 220 6.54 5.99 -14.19
N LEU A 221 6.50 4.68 -14.44
CA LEU A 221 7.70 3.91 -14.70
C LEU A 221 8.25 4.10 -16.12
N ASP A 222 7.41 4.38 -17.11
CA ASP A 222 7.89 4.77 -18.42
C ASP A 222 8.52 6.16 -18.41
N ASP A 223 8.03 7.10 -17.58
CA ASP A 223 8.73 8.37 -17.35
C ASP A 223 10.09 8.14 -16.65
N CYS A 224 10.15 7.26 -15.65
CA CYS A 224 11.40 6.87 -15.00
C CYS A 224 12.40 6.28 -16.01
N ARG A 225 11.95 5.37 -16.87
CA ARG A 225 12.78 4.76 -17.92
C ARG A 225 13.32 5.82 -18.88
N ARG A 226 12.49 6.75 -19.36
CA ARG A 226 12.94 7.85 -20.24
C ARG A 226 13.99 8.73 -19.57
N ARG A 227 13.82 9.11 -18.31
CA ARG A 227 14.82 9.92 -17.56
C ARG A 227 16.15 9.18 -17.39
N LEU A 228 16.12 7.86 -17.30
CA LEU A 228 17.30 7.00 -17.22
C LEU A 228 17.90 6.61 -18.59
N GLY A 229 17.37 7.14 -19.70
CA GLY A 229 17.85 6.82 -21.06
C GLY A 229 17.41 5.42 -21.55
N MET A 230 16.40 4.80 -20.92
CA MET A 230 15.85 3.51 -21.29
C MET A 230 14.59 3.70 -22.16
N ASN A 231 14.31 2.76 -23.05
CA ASN A 231 13.05 2.77 -23.80
C ASN A 231 11.85 2.50 -22.89
N PRO A 232 10.71 3.19 -23.06
CA PRO A 232 9.46 2.86 -22.37
C PRO A 232 9.00 1.44 -22.74
N LEU A 233 8.21 0.79 -21.86
CA LEU A 233 7.66 -0.53 -22.14
C LEU A 233 6.32 -0.46 -22.88
N GLN A 234 5.58 0.65 -22.71
CA GLN A 234 4.34 0.91 -23.43
C GLN A 234 4.50 2.19 -24.25
N ASP A 235 4.63 2.08 -25.57
CA ASP A 235 4.67 3.22 -26.48
C ASP A 235 3.27 3.86 -26.57
N GLY A 236 3.00 4.86 -25.72
CA GLY A 236 1.85 5.78 -25.85
C GLY A 236 0.46 5.14 -25.75
N LYS A 237 0.32 3.87 -25.42
CA LYS A 237 -0.97 3.26 -25.14
C LYS A 237 -1.45 3.69 -23.75
N PRO A 238 -2.68 4.25 -23.62
CA PRO A 238 -3.22 4.52 -22.30
C PRO A 238 -3.27 3.20 -21.51
N SER A 239 -2.90 3.26 -20.22
CA SER A 239 -3.04 2.10 -19.34
C SER A 239 -4.49 1.63 -19.35
N VAL A 240 -4.71 0.33 -19.47
CA VAL A 240 -6.04 -0.30 -19.44
C VAL A 240 -6.68 -0.22 -18.04
N THR A 241 -5.97 0.36 -17.10
CA THR A 241 -6.47 0.56 -15.73
C THR A 241 -7.53 1.64 -15.72
N PRO A 242 -8.79 1.34 -15.32
CA PRO A 242 -9.82 2.37 -15.14
C PRO A 242 -9.28 3.47 -14.23
N ALA A 243 -9.65 4.73 -14.53
CA ALA A 243 -9.24 5.88 -13.74
C ALA A 243 -9.44 5.55 -12.23
N GLY A 244 -8.38 5.74 -11.43
CA GLY A 244 -8.44 5.50 -9.99
C GLY A 244 -9.55 6.34 -9.36
N TYR A 245 -10.26 5.76 -8.41
CA TYR A 245 -11.22 6.42 -7.53
C TYR A 245 -10.56 7.51 -6.72
#